data_cdb72d16fbb36fd481cb7c687bcb4bfd
#
_entry.id   cdb72d16fbb36fd481cb7c687bcb4bfd
#
_cell.length_a   1.000
_cell.length_b   1.000
_cell.length_c   1.000
_cell.angle_alpha   90.00
_cell.angle_beta   90.00
_cell.angle_gamma   90.00
#
_symmetry.space_group_name_H-M   'P 1'
#
loop_
_entity.id
_entity.type
_entity.pdbx_description
1 polymer ?
#
loop_
_entity_poly.entity_id
_entity_poly.type
_entity_poly.pdbx_seq_one_letter_code
_entity_poly.pdbx_strand_id
1 'polypeptide(L)'
;GDLTSYIDQANIYALFTQMEVFAVNMADYTALTVVKNLPKGIHSGDRYIKTFPPTPENAAWGDAYKSKYNEYPTNWSWQNATAVMFLNEAAKKANSTDGKKLAEVLTGLTIKCPFGADGTVTMRADDRTLVGYAIGWGTTIPQEPYVLDMKAGDWKTIFELEAEWKKSKGYT
;
A
#
# COMPACT_ATOMS: atom_id res chain seq x y z
N GLY A 1 17.17 8.79 2.89
CA GLY A 1 17.85 8.51 1.60
C GLY A 1 17.84 9.73 0.68
N ASP A 2 18.22 9.57 -0.55
CA ASP A 2 18.43 10.67 -1.50
C ASP A 2 17.19 11.54 -1.73
N LEU A 3 16.00 10.92 -1.74
CA LEU A 3 14.73 11.66 -1.89
C LEU A 3 14.49 12.65 -0.74
N THR A 4 14.73 12.24 0.49
CA THR A 4 14.52 13.12 1.65
C THR A 4 15.51 14.28 1.65
N SER A 5 16.76 14.01 1.31
CA SER A 5 17.80 15.05 1.17
C SER A 5 17.47 16.01 0.02
N TYR A 6 16.97 15.51 -1.10
CA TYR A 6 16.52 16.34 -2.22
C TYR A 6 15.37 17.26 -1.80
N ILE A 7 14.38 16.74 -1.09
CA ILE A 7 13.22 17.53 -0.65
C ILE A 7 13.67 18.66 0.30
N ASP A 8 14.55 18.37 1.25
CA ASP A 8 15.06 19.38 2.18
C ASP A 8 15.81 20.49 1.42
N GLN A 9 16.58 20.15 0.38
CA GLN A 9 17.27 21.14 -0.47
C GLN A 9 16.29 21.90 -1.36
N ALA A 10 15.34 21.21 -2.00
CA ALA A 10 14.35 21.81 -2.88
C ALA A 10 13.44 22.81 -2.16
N ASN A 11 13.17 22.59 -0.87
CA ASN A 11 12.44 23.53 -0.02
C ASN A 11 13.16 24.88 0.11
N ILE A 12 14.52 24.89 0.18
CA ILE A 12 15.30 26.12 0.28
C ILE A 12 15.07 27.03 -0.93
N TYR A 13 14.90 26.42 -2.09
CA TYR A 13 14.62 27.11 -3.37
C TYR A 13 13.14 27.32 -3.66
N ALA A 14 12.26 26.98 -2.71
CA ALA A 14 10.81 27.07 -2.86
C ALA A 14 10.26 26.36 -4.11
N LEU A 15 10.88 25.26 -4.57
CA LEU A 15 10.49 24.56 -5.81
C LEU A 15 9.07 24.06 -5.76
N PHE A 16 8.60 23.59 -4.62
CA PHE A 16 7.24 23.04 -4.43
C PHE A 16 6.14 24.11 -4.49
N THR A 17 6.48 25.39 -4.53
CA THR A 17 5.55 26.49 -4.76
C THR A 17 5.53 26.96 -6.22
N GLN A 18 6.50 26.50 -7.02
CA GLN A 18 6.70 26.94 -8.40
C GLN A 18 6.28 25.88 -9.43
N MET A 19 6.14 24.63 -8.99
CA MET A 19 5.77 23.53 -9.88
C MET A 19 4.90 22.52 -9.15
N GLU A 20 4.08 21.81 -9.90
CA GLU A 20 3.35 20.65 -9.43
C GLU A 20 4.27 19.43 -9.41
N VAL A 21 4.30 18.71 -8.29
CA VAL A 21 5.23 17.59 -8.09
C VAL A 21 4.48 16.29 -7.88
N PHE A 22 4.87 15.28 -8.65
CA PHE A 22 4.40 13.92 -8.56
C PHE A 22 5.55 13.02 -8.13
N ALA A 23 5.39 12.33 -7.01
CA ALA A 23 6.42 11.46 -6.45
C ALA A 23 5.84 10.08 -6.11
N VAL A 24 6.32 9.05 -6.78
CA VAL A 24 5.92 7.67 -6.49
C VAL A 24 6.45 7.28 -5.10
N ASN A 25 5.59 6.68 -4.27
CA ASN A 25 5.91 6.19 -2.91
C ASN A 25 6.45 7.25 -1.93
N MET A 26 6.21 8.54 -2.18
CA MET A 26 6.51 9.58 -1.18
C MET A 26 5.57 9.47 0.03
N ALA A 27 4.35 9.02 -0.19
CA ALA A 27 3.33 8.84 0.85
C ALA A 27 3.57 7.61 1.75
N ASP A 28 4.81 7.20 1.96
CA ASP A 28 5.19 6.17 2.94
C ASP A 28 5.77 6.81 4.20
N TYR A 29 5.44 6.29 5.37
CA TYR A 29 5.91 6.84 6.64
C TYR A 29 7.43 6.81 6.80
N THR A 30 8.16 6.00 6.05
CA THR A 30 9.63 6.06 5.98
C THR A 30 10.15 7.37 5.40
N ALA A 31 9.35 8.07 4.61
CA ALA A 31 9.66 9.39 4.09
C ALA A 31 8.92 10.50 4.86
N LEU A 32 7.61 10.34 5.06
CA LEU A 32 6.72 11.34 5.66
C LEU A 32 7.18 11.79 7.06
N THR A 33 7.72 10.88 7.88
CA THR A 33 8.15 11.18 9.26
C THR A 33 9.61 11.62 9.38
N VAL A 34 10.39 11.50 8.30
CA VAL A 34 11.84 11.80 8.30
C VAL A 34 12.15 13.13 7.64
N VAL A 35 11.35 13.56 6.69
CA VAL A 35 11.50 14.87 6.04
C VAL A 35 11.20 15.97 7.07
N LYS A 36 12.18 16.84 7.34
CA LYS A 36 12.08 17.90 8.38
C LYS A 36 10.96 18.89 8.10
N ASN A 37 10.82 19.28 6.84
CA ASN A 37 9.81 20.22 6.37
C ASN A 37 9.08 19.59 5.20
N LEU A 38 8.15 18.68 5.49
CA LEU A 38 7.36 18.00 4.44
C LEU A 38 6.57 19.04 3.64
N PRO A 39 6.79 19.18 2.33
CA PRO A 39 6.06 20.12 1.52
C PRO A 39 4.58 19.75 1.43
N LYS A 40 3.74 20.79 1.40
CA LYS A 40 2.33 20.64 1.04
C LYS A 40 2.20 20.53 -0.48
N GLY A 41 1.36 19.63 -0.97
CA GLY A 41 0.95 19.60 -2.37
C GLY A 41 1.73 18.61 -3.24
N ILE A 42 2.60 17.77 -2.68
CA ILE A 42 3.20 16.69 -3.46
C ILE A 42 2.13 15.61 -3.68
N HIS A 43 1.86 15.28 -4.93
CA HIS A 43 0.99 14.16 -5.31
C HIS A 43 1.78 12.86 -5.22
N SER A 44 1.29 11.91 -4.45
CA SER A 44 1.98 10.65 -4.25
C SER A 44 1.05 9.46 -4.16
N GLY A 45 1.46 8.38 -4.80
CA GLY A 45 0.84 7.07 -4.61
C GLY A 45 1.41 6.35 -3.40
N ASP A 46 0.59 5.51 -2.79
CA ASP A 46 1.01 4.57 -1.76
C ASP A 46 0.15 3.31 -1.76
N ARG A 47 0.70 2.24 -1.19
CA ARG A 47 0.02 0.96 -0.98
C ARG A 47 -0.51 0.82 0.44
N TYR A 48 -0.03 1.64 1.36
CA TYR A 48 -0.49 1.68 2.73
C TYR A 48 -0.29 3.07 3.35
N ILE A 49 -1.37 3.59 3.89
CA ILE A 49 -1.34 4.67 4.86
C ILE A 49 -2.44 4.41 5.91
N LYS A 50 -2.20 4.77 7.16
CA LYS A 50 -3.13 4.52 8.27
C LYS A 50 -4.57 5.01 8.00
N THR A 51 -4.70 6.09 7.24
CA THR A 51 -5.99 6.71 6.91
C THR A 51 -6.63 6.18 5.63
N PHE A 52 -6.00 5.17 4.98
CA PHE A 52 -6.50 4.62 3.73
C PHE A 52 -6.20 3.11 3.60
N PRO A 53 -7.21 2.25 3.39
CA PRO A 53 -8.63 2.59 3.25
C PRO A 53 -9.20 3.22 4.52
N PRO A 54 -10.22 4.11 4.44
CA PRO A 54 -10.77 4.82 5.59
C PRO A 54 -11.73 3.91 6.39
N THR A 55 -11.20 2.80 6.88
CA THR A 55 -11.96 1.78 7.65
C THR A 55 -11.52 1.75 9.11
N PRO A 56 -12.43 1.43 10.04
CA PRO A 56 -12.08 1.28 11.45
C PRO A 56 -11.01 0.20 11.68
N GLU A 57 -11.03 -0.87 10.89
CA GLU A 57 -10.08 -1.98 11.01
C GLU A 57 -8.66 -1.56 10.64
N ASN A 58 -8.51 -0.78 9.56
CA ASN A 58 -7.21 -0.23 9.15
C ASN A 58 -6.68 0.76 10.19
N ALA A 59 -7.52 1.65 10.68
CA ALA A 59 -7.15 2.61 11.71
C ALA A 59 -6.71 1.89 13.00
N ALA A 60 -7.49 0.91 13.46
CA ALA A 60 -7.19 0.13 14.67
C ALA A 60 -5.86 -0.64 14.55
N TRP A 61 -5.57 -1.22 13.38
CA TRP A 61 -4.31 -1.90 13.13
C TRP A 61 -3.11 -0.93 13.18
N GLY A 62 -3.24 0.24 12.54
CA GLY A 62 -2.21 1.27 12.56
C GLY A 62 -1.94 1.81 13.97
N ASP A 63 -2.99 2.02 14.77
CA ASP A 63 -2.88 2.48 16.16
C ASP A 63 -2.23 1.41 17.05
N ALA A 64 -2.61 0.15 16.91
CA ALA A 64 -2.00 -0.96 17.64
C ALA A 64 -0.52 -1.10 17.31
N TYR A 65 -0.15 -0.97 16.02
CA TYR A 65 1.24 -1.00 15.58
C TYR A 65 2.04 0.14 16.24
N LYS A 66 1.55 1.38 16.13
CA LYS A 66 2.20 2.56 16.72
C LYS A 66 2.33 2.46 18.23
N SER A 67 1.31 1.97 18.91
CA SER A 67 1.34 1.73 20.35
C SER A 67 2.42 0.73 20.76
N LYS A 68 2.63 -0.32 19.94
CA LYS A 68 3.60 -1.39 20.25
C LYS A 68 5.04 -1.01 19.91
N TYR A 69 5.26 -0.33 18.79
CA TYR A 69 6.59 -0.09 18.24
C TYR A 69 7.04 1.37 18.31
N ASN A 70 6.17 2.29 18.76
CA ASN A 70 6.36 3.74 18.79
C ASN A 70 6.68 4.36 17.43
N GLU A 71 6.29 3.72 16.34
CA GLU A 71 6.45 4.17 14.97
C GLU A 71 5.24 3.78 14.11
N TYR A 72 5.03 4.47 13.01
CA TYR A 72 3.97 4.11 12.08
C TYR A 72 4.35 2.88 11.25
N PRO A 73 3.36 2.02 10.91
CA PRO A 73 3.59 0.93 9.97
C PRO A 73 3.89 1.49 8.58
N THR A 74 4.82 0.84 7.91
CA THR A 74 5.25 1.20 6.55
C THR A 74 4.63 0.27 5.51
N ASN A 75 4.92 0.50 4.23
CA ASN A 75 4.59 -0.42 3.16
C ASN A 75 5.09 -1.85 3.44
N TRP A 76 6.25 -2.00 4.05
CA TRP A 76 6.81 -3.31 4.40
C TRP A 76 6.04 -3.97 5.55
N SER A 77 5.58 -3.19 6.51
CA SER A 77 4.86 -3.69 7.69
C SER A 77 3.54 -4.35 7.29
N TRP A 78 2.71 -3.67 6.49
CA TRP A 78 1.43 -4.24 6.07
C TRP A 78 1.59 -5.43 5.12
N GLN A 79 2.60 -5.41 4.24
CA GLN A 79 2.86 -6.53 3.34
C GLN A 79 3.21 -7.79 4.11
N ASN A 80 4.11 -7.69 5.10
CA ASN A 80 4.45 -8.82 5.96
C ASN A 80 3.27 -9.29 6.82
N ALA A 81 2.48 -8.36 7.37
CA ALA A 81 1.26 -8.70 8.11
C ALA A 81 0.27 -9.45 7.21
N THR A 82 0.05 -8.98 5.99
CA THR A 82 -0.82 -9.64 5.01
C THR A 82 -0.29 -11.04 4.65
N ALA A 83 1.00 -11.20 4.44
CA ALA A 83 1.60 -12.52 4.17
C ALA A 83 1.33 -13.52 5.30
N VAL A 84 1.48 -13.09 6.56
CA VAL A 84 1.16 -13.94 7.73
C VAL A 84 -0.34 -14.26 7.80
N MET A 85 -1.22 -13.31 7.48
CA MET A 85 -2.67 -13.56 7.41
C MET A 85 -2.99 -14.63 6.36
N PHE A 86 -2.41 -14.55 5.18
CA PHE A 86 -2.59 -15.56 4.11
C PHE A 86 -2.11 -16.94 4.55
N LEU A 87 -0.92 -17.03 5.13
CA LEU A 87 -0.38 -18.31 5.64
C LEU A 87 -1.28 -18.92 6.73
N ASN A 88 -1.78 -18.10 7.65
CA ASN A 88 -2.70 -18.55 8.70
C ASN A 88 -4.01 -19.09 8.12
N GLU A 89 -4.63 -18.38 7.19
CA GLU A 89 -5.87 -18.84 6.55
C GLU A 89 -5.66 -20.07 5.67
N ALA A 90 -4.52 -20.14 4.97
CA ALA A 90 -4.15 -21.32 4.20
C ALA A 90 -3.95 -22.55 5.10
N ALA A 91 -3.25 -22.39 6.24
CA ALA A 91 -3.04 -23.47 7.20
C ALA A 91 -4.35 -24.00 7.79
N LYS A 92 -5.28 -23.10 8.14
CA LYS A 92 -6.62 -23.48 8.60
C LYS A 92 -7.38 -24.25 7.53
N LYS A 93 -7.42 -23.75 6.29
CA LYS A 93 -8.13 -24.41 5.18
C LYS A 93 -7.51 -25.76 4.79
N ALA A 94 -6.18 -25.85 4.78
CA ALA A 94 -5.46 -27.08 4.48
C ALA A 94 -5.50 -28.09 5.64
N ASN A 95 -5.87 -27.65 6.84
CA ASN A 95 -5.67 -28.37 8.09
C ASN A 95 -4.25 -28.97 8.20
N SER A 96 -3.24 -28.17 7.82
CA SER A 96 -1.86 -28.59 7.68
C SER A 96 -0.90 -27.40 7.68
N THR A 97 0.34 -27.65 8.10
CA THR A 97 1.47 -26.72 7.95
C THR A 97 2.46 -27.17 6.87
N ASP A 98 2.13 -28.23 6.13
CA ASP A 98 2.94 -28.69 5.00
C ASP A 98 2.98 -27.68 3.87
N GLY A 99 4.18 -27.29 3.43
CA GLY A 99 4.38 -26.21 2.46
C GLY A 99 3.72 -26.46 1.10
N LYS A 100 3.64 -27.72 0.65
CA LYS A 100 2.98 -28.05 -0.64
C LYS A 100 1.48 -27.85 -0.54
N LYS A 101 0.86 -28.36 0.54
CA LYS A 101 -0.56 -28.17 0.81
C LYS A 101 -0.92 -26.69 0.99
N LEU A 102 -0.08 -25.92 1.66
CA LEU A 102 -0.27 -24.48 1.79
C LEU A 102 -0.22 -23.78 0.43
N ALA A 103 0.75 -24.13 -0.42
CA ALA A 103 0.90 -23.53 -1.74
C ALA A 103 -0.31 -23.81 -2.66
N GLU A 104 -0.90 -25.00 -2.56
CA GLU A 104 -2.13 -25.33 -3.28
C GLU A 104 -3.31 -24.47 -2.82
N VAL A 105 -3.51 -24.33 -1.52
CA VAL A 105 -4.62 -23.54 -0.94
C VAL A 105 -4.44 -22.04 -1.17
N LEU A 106 -3.21 -21.54 -1.17
CA LEU A 106 -2.91 -20.12 -1.43
C LEU A 106 -3.29 -19.70 -2.84
N THR A 107 -3.29 -20.61 -3.81
CA THR A 107 -3.63 -20.31 -5.21
C THR A 107 -5.12 -19.90 -5.33
N GLY A 108 -5.37 -18.65 -5.66
CA GLY A 108 -6.71 -18.07 -5.76
C GLY A 108 -7.39 -17.76 -4.41
N LEU A 109 -6.65 -17.85 -3.30
CA LEU A 109 -7.21 -17.62 -1.97
C LEU A 109 -7.57 -16.15 -1.78
N THR A 110 -8.82 -15.89 -1.37
CA THR A 110 -9.30 -14.59 -0.90
C THR A 110 -9.45 -14.63 0.63
N ILE A 111 -8.96 -13.62 1.30
CA ILE A 111 -9.07 -13.46 2.76
C ILE A 111 -9.69 -12.12 3.13
N LYS A 112 -10.33 -12.03 4.29
CA LYS A 112 -10.64 -10.75 4.93
C LYS A 112 -9.35 -10.08 5.36
N CYS A 113 -9.20 -8.79 5.03
CA CYS A 113 -7.98 -8.06 5.28
C CYS A 113 -8.29 -6.58 5.51
N PRO A 114 -7.80 -5.96 6.60
CA PRO A 114 -8.06 -4.54 6.88
C PRO A 114 -7.48 -3.59 5.81
N PHE A 115 -6.60 -4.09 4.97
CA PHE A 115 -5.96 -3.33 3.91
C PHE A 115 -6.63 -3.49 2.54
N GLY A 116 -7.67 -4.31 2.45
CA GLY A 116 -8.45 -4.51 1.23
C GLY A 116 -9.28 -3.27 0.88
N ALA A 117 -9.37 -2.96 -0.41
CA ALA A 117 -10.19 -1.84 -0.88
C ALA A 117 -11.69 -2.05 -0.56
N ASP A 118 -12.13 -3.30 -0.56
CA ASP A 118 -13.47 -3.75 -0.16
C ASP A 118 -13.47 -4.62 1.12
N GLY A 119 -12.39 -4.56 1.90
CA GLY A 119 -12.19 -5.40 3.09
C GLY A 119 -11.62 -6.78 2.79
N THR A 120 -11.27 -7.07 1.54
CA THR A 120 -10.67 -8.36 1.13
C THR A 120 -9.41 -8.17 0.31
N VAL A 121 -8.55 -9.20 0.31
CA VAL A 121 -7.37 -9.29 -0.56
C VAL A 121 -7.31 -10.70 -1.14
N THR A 122 -6.96 -10.81 -2.41
CA THR A 122 -6.89 -12.08 -3.13
C THR A 122 -5.48 -12.35 -3.62
N MET A 123 -5.02 -13.58 -3.47
CA MET A 123 -3.83 -14.06 -4.16
C MET A 123 -4.26 -14.64 -5.52
N ARG A 124 -3.80 -14.05 -6.61
CA ARG A 124 -4.16 -14.49 -7.96
C ARG A 124 -3.73 -15.94 -8.20
N ALA A 125 -4.54 -16.65 -8.98
CA ALA A 125 -4.27 -18.05 -9.29
C ALA A 125 -3.18 -18.23 -10.36
N ASP A 126 -3.05 -17.27 -11.26
CA ASP A 126 -2.14 -17.33 -12.42
C ASP A 126 -0.69 -17.00 -12.05
N ASP A 127 -0.46 -15.97 -11.24
CA ASP A 127 0.89 -15.46 -10.95
C ASP A 127 1.18 -15.32 -9.45
N ARG A 128 0.18 -15.61 -8.58
CA ARG A 128 0.26 -15.49 -7.12
C ARG A 128 0.57 -14.08 -6.59
N THR A 129 0.31 -13.05 -7.39
CA THR A 129 0.37 -11.69 -6.88
C THR A 129 -0.85 -11.36 -6.02
N LEU A 130 -0.68 -10.45 -5.08
CA LEU A 130 -1.78 -9.95 -4.24
C LEU A 130 -2.51 -8.83 -4.95
N VAL A 131 -3.84 -8.91 -4.98
CA VAL A 131 -4.73 -7.91 -5.57
C VAL A 131 -5.90 -7.60 -4.64
N GLY A 132 -6.60 -6.50 -4.90
CA GLY A 132 -7.73 -6.06 -4.07
C GLY A 132 -7.34 -5.23 -2.87
N TYR A 133 -6.04 -5.06 -2.56
CA TYR A 133 -5.63 -4.13 -1.50
C TYR A 133 -5.89 -2.67 -1.93
N ALA A 134 -6.08 -1.80 -0.95
CA ALA A 134 -6.24 -0.39 -1.22
C ALA A 134 -4.92 0.20 -1.71
N ILE A 135 -4.91 0.57 -2.98
CA ILE A 135 -3.85 1.36 -3.59
C ILE A 135 -4.45 2.71 -3.92
N GLY A 136 -3.77 3.77 -3.61
CA GLY A 136 -4.33 5.10 -3.78
C GLY A 136 -3.30 6.16 -4.12
N TRP A 137 -3.82 7.31 -4.43
CA TRP A 137 -3.09 8.52 -4.76
C TRP A 137 -3.64 9.68 -3.95
N GLY A 138 -2.79 10.39 -3.25
CA GLY A 138 -3.17 11.51 -2.41
C GLY A 138 -2.18 12.66 -2.48
N THR A 139 -2.39 13.67 -1.64
CA THR A 139 -1.61 14.90 -1.62
C THR A 139 -1.01 15.14 -0.24
N THR A 140 0.29 15.43 -0.17
CA THR A 140 0.99 15.61 1.10
C THR A 140 0.60 16.89 1.82
N ILE A 141 0.62 16.82 3.15
CA ILE A 141 0.54 17.95 4.07
C ILE A 141 1.63 17.84 5.16
N PRO A 142 2.06 18.97 5.75
CA PRO A 142 3.25 19.00 6.65
C PRO A 142 3.13 18.20 7.95
N GLN A 143 1.93 17.84 8.37
CA GLN A 143 1.65 17.22 9.67
C GLN A 143 0.61 16.11 9.54
N GLU A 144 0.44 15.30 10.58
CA GLU A 144 -0.57 14.24 10.58
C GLU A 144 -1.94 14.73 10.11
N PRO A 145 -2.60 13.98 9.24
CA PRO A 145 -2.29 12.61 8.80
C PRO A 145 -1.29 12.51 7.63
N TYR A 146 -0.53 13.51 7.31
CA TYR A 146 0.52 13.66 6.28
C TYR A 146 0.05 13.56 4.84
N VAL A 147 -1.04 12.87 4.55
CA VAL A 147 -1.62 12.72 3.22
C VAL A 147 -3.13 12.88 3.29
N LEU A 148 -3.67 13.71 2.42
CA LEU A 148 -5.11 13.96 2.27
C LEU A 148 -5.59 13.56 0.88
N ASP A 149 -6.91 13.56 0.72
CA ASP A 149 -7.62 13.39 -0.55
C ASP A 149 -7.22 12.10 -1.29
N MET A 150 -6.96 11.03 -0.51
CA MET A 150 -6.63 9.72 -1.08
C MET A 150 -7.77 9.21 -1.96
N LYS A 151 -7.44 8.96 -3.22
CA LYS A 151 -8.34 8.34 -4.20
C LYS A 151 -7.88 6.92 -4.48
N ALA A 152 -8.83 5.99 -4.39
CA ALA A 152 -8.55 4.59 -4.68
C ALA A 152 -8.27 4.37 -6.16
N GLY A 153 -7.29 3.51 -6.45
CA GLY A 153 -7.19 2.88 -7.76
C GLY A 153 -8.29 1.83 -7.93
N ASP A 154 -8.89 1.79 -9.11
CA ASP A 154 -9.93 0.81 -9.45
C ASP A 154 -9.31 -0.47 -9.99
N TRP A 155 -9.37 -1.54 -9.20
CA TRP A 155 -8.82 -2.84 -9.60
C TRP A 155 -9.47 -3.41 -10.86
N LYS A 156 -10.75 -3.12 -11.12
CA LYS A 156 -11.41 -3.56 -12.34
C LYS A 156 -10.74 -2.94 -13.57
N THR A 157 -10.58 -1.63 -13.55
CA THR A 157 -9.89 -0.90 -14.63
C THR A 157 -8.44 -1.38 -14.79
N ILE A 158 -7.73 -1.63 -13.69
CA ILE A 158 -6.36 -2.15 -13.72
C ILE A 158 -6.32 -3.50 -14.46
N PHE A 159 -7.23 -4.42 -14.16
CA PHE A 159 -7.28 -5.73 -14.83
C PHE A 159 -7.68 -5.62 -16.30
N GLU A 160 -8.59 -4.74 -16.64
CA GLU A 160 -8.97 -4.48 -18.04
C GLU A 160 -7.77 -3.98 -18.84
N LEU A 161 -7.05 -3.00 -18.32
CA LEU A 161 -5.83 -2.47 -18.95
C LEU A 161 -4.71 -3.51 -19.03
N GLU A 162 -4.54 -4.34 -18.01
CA GLU A 162 -3.58 -5.46 -18.04
C GLU A 162 -3.90 -6.45 -19.15
N ALA A 163 -5.17 -6.81 -19.28
CA ALA A 163 -5.62 -7.75 -20.32
C ALA A 163 -5.42 -7.18 -21.72
N GLU A 164 -5.75 -5.91 -21.94
CA GLU A 164 -5.51 -5.22 -23.20
C GLU A 164 -4.01 -5.16 -23.53
N TRP A 165 -3.18 -4.85 -22.55
CA TRP A 165 -1.74 -4.80 -22.73
C TRP A 165 -1.18 -6.19 -23.08
N LYS A 166 -1.56 -7.24 -22.35
CA LYS A 166 -1.16 -8.62 -22.63
C LYS A 166 -1.51 -9.01 -24.06
N LYS A 167 -2.76 -8.74 -24.47
CA LYS A 167 -3.22 -8.99 -25.85
C LYS A 167 -2.38 -8.24 -26.88
N SER A 168 -2.07 -6.96 -26.64
CA SER A 168 -1.26 -6.14 -27.56
C SER A 168 0.18 -6.65 -27.74
N LYS A 169 0.69 -7.40 -26.76
CA LYS A 169 2.03 -7.98 -26.75
C LYS A 169 2.07 -9.46 -27.14
N GLY A 170 0.90 -10.06 -27.44
CA GLY A 170 0.82 -11.48 -27.77
C GLY A 170 0.99 -12.43 -26.59
N TYR A 171 0.82 -11.94 -25.35
CA TYR A 171 0.75 -12.78 -24.15
C TYR A 171 -0.67 -13.34 -24.04
N THR A 172 -0.80 -14.65 -23.96
CA THR A 172 -2.08 -15.35 -23.78
C THR A 172 -2.22 -15.87 -22.35
#